data_15efc3eac38129d1ffe0421004c2411d
#
_entry.id   15efc3eac38129d1ffe0421004c2411d
#
_cell.length_a   1.000
_cell.length_b   1.000
_cell.length_c   1.000
_cell.angle_alpha   90.00
_cell.angle_beta   90.00
_cell.angle_gamma   90.00
#
_symmetry.space_group_name_H-M   'P 1'
#
loop_
_entity.id
_entity.type
_entity.pdbx_description
1 polymer ?
#
loop_
_entity_poly.entity_id
_entity_poly.type
_entity_poly.pdbx_seq_one_letter_code
_entity_poly.pdbx_strand_id
1 'polypeptide(L)'
;MKIIIELITLIFELLEGIVGLIFEAVEFVFQVAKKKKEYNSTFAPQGTLLSRYNYGFCLTGRRKLSKKDCYQNALVVGGTGTGKTSIVLIPSLYTMRDSLIIHDPSSELFIKSAGYLKQKGFEIKVLNFSNPENSSGYNPLIRAQTSSDIQKVASLLVENGLGGGKTKDPFWNTQAASLLAMLITILKKQDAQFQNLYNVRQLLNSLGGNPESIDALFSEYADDVLFTEYKSFIAYDEKVVSGVIATCKAALQIFNDDYVAKVTSSDNIDFMEFRNKPTALYIQNSVADQKYYSVLTSLFFEQFFSFLLGRFPDNQEKDIFLLIDEASSLNLPTLPLAVANVRKHRSGIMLLVQDFNQLIHYYGKYDADGIKSNCFTKMFFTGGSLETTKELEQMLGKYQYEDDKKRTVVRPLMTNDEIRTMNIKRALLICGHHPPILARLKPYYKNSKYIQYSKIPVPDIENEILGNEIPLLPLKVPVKSQHE
;
A
#
# COMPACT_ATOMS: atom_id res chain seq x y z
N MET A 1 9.68 -51.94 72.68
CA MET A 1 10.10 -50.71 71.97
C MET A 1 10.44 -50.97 70.50
N LYS A 2 11.24 -51.97 70.17
CA LYS A 2 11.63 -52.34 68.79
C LYS A 2 10.45 -52.71 67.91
N ILE A 3 9.48 -53.56 68.39
CA ILE A 3 8.28 -53.96 67.67
C ILE A 3 7.34 -52.81 67.36
N ILE A 4 7.27 -51.79 68.26
CA ILE A 4 6.43 -50.62 68.04
C ILE A 4 7.02 -49.72 66.96
N ILE A 5 8.35 -49.60 66.88
CA ILE A 5 9.05 -48.81 65.85
C ILE A 5 8.85 -49.47 64.47
N GLU A 6 8.97 -50.77 64.36
CA GLU A 6 8.74 -51.56 63.13
C GLU A 6 7.29 -51.44 62.65
N LEU A 7 6.31 -51.45 63.58
CA LEU A 7 4.91 -51.23 63.22
C LEU A 7 4.61 -49.81 62.71
N ILE A 8 5.24 -48.80 63.29
CA ILE A 8 5.13 -47.40 62.86
C ILE A 8 5.76 -47.22 61.50
N THR A 9 6.91 -47.83 61.23
CA THR A 9 7.58 -47.77 59.93
C THR A 9 6.71 -48.42 58.83
N LEU A 10 6.13 -49.58 59.14
CA LEU A 10 5.22 -50.29 58.20
C LEU A 10 3.94 -49.47 57.88
N ILE A 11 3.40 -48.78 58.89
CA ILE A 11 2.23 -47.87 58.67
C ILE A 11 2.63 -46.67 57.83
N PHE A 12 3.83 -46.13 57.99
CA PHE A 12 4.31 -45.04 57.14
C PHE A 12 4.53 -45.46 55.71
N GLU A 13 5.14 -46.63 55.46
CA GLU A 13 5.32 -47.15 54.11
C GLU A 13 3.96 -47.46 53.39
N LEU A 14 2.97 -48.00 54.15
CA LEU A 14 1.63 -48.21 53.64
C LEU A 14 0.93 -46.87 53.32
N LEU A 15 1.08 -45.84 54.12
CA LEU A 15 0.54 -44.52 53.89
C LEU A 15 1.18 -43.84 52.67
N GLU A 16 2.49 -43.91 52.50
CA GLU A 16 3.20 -43.42 51.30
C GLU A 16 2.72 -44.16 50.03
N GLY A 17 2.54 -45.51 50.09
CA GLY A 17 2.00 -46.25 48.99
C GLY A 17 0.55 -45.85 48.59
N ILE A 18 -0.31 -45.59 49.58
CA ILE A 18 -1.68 -45.11 49.34
C ILE A 18 -1.68 -43.71 48.77
N VAL A 19 -0.84 -42.79 49.27
CA VAL A 19 -0.70 -41.41 48.73
C VAL A 19 -0.18 -41.48 47.30
N GLY A 20 0.78 -42.34 46.98
CA GLY A 20 1.28 -42.55 45.62
C GLY A 20 0.18 -43.03 44.66
N LEU A 21 -0.63 -44.00 45.06
CA LEU A 21 -1.76 -44.49 44.26
C LEU A 21 -2.85 -43.44 44.04
N ILE A 22 -3.11 -42.59 45.04
CA ILE A 22 -4.05 -41.46 44.90
C ILE A 22 -3.51 -40.44 43.91
N PHE A 23 -2.22 -40.13 43.95
CA PHE A 23 -1.57 -39.22 43.02
C PHE A 23 -1.64 -39.74 41.57
N GLU A 24 -1.31 -41.02 41.37
CA GLU A 24 -1.41 -41.64 40.04
C GLU A 24 -2.86 -41.69 39.52
N ALA A 25 -3.83 -41.98 40.40
CA ALA A 25 -5.24 -41.95 40.03
C ALA A 25 -5.73 -40.56 39.69
N VAL A 26 -5.31 -39.55 40.41
CA VAL A 26 -5.59 -38.10 40.13
C VAL A 26 -4.94 -37.69 38.81
N GLU A 27 -3.70 -38.07 38.58
CA GLU A 27 -2.98 -37.78 37.35
C GLU A 27 -3.61 -38.50 36.14
N PHE A 28 -4.02 -39.75 36.32
CA PHE A 28 -4.78 -40.49 35.30
C PHE A 28 -6.14 -39.86 35.00
N VAL A 29 -6.88 -39.42 36.03
CA VAL A 29 -8.15 -38.66 35.85
C VAL A 29 -7.91 -37.33 35.14
N PHE A 30 -6.83 -36.62 35.49
CA PHE A 30 -6.44 -35.38 34.79
C PHE A 30 -6.00 -35.64 33.34
N GLN A 31 -5.31 -36.76 33.05
CA GLN A 31 -4.94 -37.12 31.69
C GLN A 31 -6.14 -37.58 30.85
N VAL A 32 -7.09 -38.33 31.44
CA VAL A 32 -8.34 -38.74 30.79
C VAL A 32 -9.27 -37.53 30.59
N ALA A 33 -9.32 -36.57 31.53
CA ALA A 33 -10.06 -35.31 31.38
C ALA A 33 -9.42 -34.37 30.33
N LYS A 34 -8.13 -34.50 30.09
CA LYS A 34 -7.40 -33.85 28.99
C LYS A 34 -7.35 -34.74 27.74
N LYS A 35 -8.44 -35.32 27.27
CA LYS A 35 -8.54 -35.71 25.86
C LYS A 35 -8.43 -34.40 25.06
N LYS A 36 -7.20 -34.08 24.68
CA LYS A 36 -6.89 -32.91 23.84
C LYS A 36 -7.74 -33.07 22.58
N LYS A 37 -8.73 -32.21 22.42
CA LYS A 37 -9.53 -32.19 21.19
C LYS A 37 -8.56 -32.01 20.03
N GLU A 38 -8.57 -32.89 19.07
CA GLU A 38 -7.72 -32.82 17.88
C GLU A 38 -8.02 -31.55 17.09
N TYR A 39 -9.29 -31.14 17.03
CA TYR A 39 -9.77 -29.94 16.36
C TYR A 39 -10.42 -29.03 17.40
N ASN A 40 -9.88 -27.81 17.54
CA ASN A 40 -10.19 -26.93 18.67
C ASN A 40 -10.33 -25.45 18.27
N SER A 41 -10.64 -25.15 17.01
CA SER A 41 -10.83 -23.78 16.56
C SER A 41 -12.03 -23.14 17.25
N THR A 42 -11.86 -21.92 17.77
CA THR A 42 -12.91 -21.13 18.43
C THR A 42 -12.78 -19.67 18.10
N PHE A 43 -13.86 -18.90 18.19
CA PHE A 43 -13.80 -17.45 18.06
C PHE A 43 -13.35 -16.80 19.37
N ALA A 44 -12.37 -15.89 19.27
CA ALA A 44 -11.98 -15.04 20.38
C ALA A 44 -12.92 -13.83 20.52
N PRO A 45 -13.07 -13.29 21.75
CA PRO A 45 -13.74 -12.00 21.95
C PRO A 45 -13.00 -10.86 21.23
N GLN A 46 -13.73 -9.86 20.72
CA GLN A 46 -13.13 -8.70 20.02
C GLN A 46 -12.10 -7.95 20.88
N GLY A 47 -12.28 -7.96 22.20
CA GLY A 47 -11.40 -7.28 23.15
C GLY A 47 -10.00 -7.91 23.27
N THR A 48 -9.81 -9.12 22.78
CA THR A 48 -8.50 -9.81 22.82
C THR A 48 -7.44 -9.05 22.02
N LEU A 49 -7.82 -8.47 20.89
CA LEU A 49 -6.91 -7.75 19.99
C LEU A 49 -7.27 -6.27 19.85
N LEU A 50 -8.57 -5.95 19.86
CA LEU A 50 -9.07 -4.61 19.53
C LEU A 50 -9.52 -3.85 20.78
N SER A 51 -9.04 -2.62 20.94
CA SER A 51 -9.43 -1.73 22.04
C SER A 51 -10.14 -0.46 21.54
N ARG A 52 -11.02 0.12 22.39
CA ARG A 52 -11.61 1.45 22.14
C ARG A 52 -10.59 2.57 22.42
N TYR A 53 -9.55 2.29 23.17
CA TYR A 53 -8.56 3.27 23.63
C TYR A 53 -7.30 3.31 22.77
N ASN A 54 -7.13 2.37 21.85
CA ASN A 54 -6.02 2.36 20.90
C ASN A 54 -6.16 3.49 19.86
N TYR A 55 -5.04 3.80 19.18
CA TYR A 55 -4.94 4.87 18.16
C TYR A 55 -4.50 4.35 16.80
N GLY A 56 -4.55 3.06 16.57
CA GLY A 56 -4.24 2.43 15.29
C GLY A 56 -5.45 2.30 14.37
N PHE A 57 -5.33 1.44 13.37
CA PHE A 57 -6.37 1.17 12.39
C PHE A 57 -7.68 0.76 13.04
N CYS A 58 -8.77 1.45 12.71
CA CYS A 58 -10.10 1.17 13.22
C CYS A 58 -10.78 0.11 12.35
N LEU A 59 -10.93 -1.11 12.88
CA LEU A 59 -11.46 -2.22 12.10
C LEU A 59 -12.98 -2.45 12.28
N THR A 60 -13.60 -1.85 13.28
CA THR A 60 -15.03 -2.13 13.58
C THR A 60 -15.88 -0.87 13.64
N GLY A 61 -15.33 0.28 13.26
CA GLY A 61 -15.95 1.59 13.44
C GLY A 61 -15.94 2.08 14.90
N ARG A 62 -15.38 1.31 15.83
CA ARG A 62 -15.23 1.67 17.25
C ARG A 62 -13.96 1.18 17.89
N ARG A 63 -13.54 -0.02 17.56
CA ARG A 63 -12.36 -0.67 18.15
C ARG A 63 -11.20 -0.67 17.15
N LYS A 64 -10.03 -0.44 17.65
CA LYS A 64 -8.81 -0.19 16.89
C LYS A 64 -7.73 -1.17 17.28
N LEU A 65 -6.87 -1.48 16.35
CA LEU A 65 -5.58 -2.14 16.60
C LEU A 65 -4.71 -1.26 17.50
N SER A 66 -3.76 -1.86 18.17
CA SER A 66 -2.64 -1.12 18.76
C SER A 66 -1.78 -0.51 17.64
N LYS A 67 -1.05 0.56 17.92
CA LYS A 67 -0.10 1.15 16.98
C LYS A 67 0.96 0.12 16.55
N LYS A 68 1.41 -0.72 17.48
CA LYS A 68 2.38 -1.79 17.23
C LYS A 68 1.86 -2.83 16.22
N ASP A 69 0.57 -3.18 16.31
CA ASP A 69 -0.03 -4.13 15.37
C ASP A 69 -0.24 -3.51 13.99
N CYS A 70 -0.43 -2.18 13.90
CA CYS A 70 -0.55 -1.46 12.63
C CYS A 70 0.74 -1.51 11.79
N TYR A 71 1.92 -1.59 12.41
CA TYR A 71 3.17 -1.76 11.67
C TYR A 71 3.27 -3.12 10.96
N GLN A 72 2.45 -4.09 11.36
CA GLN A 72 2.40 -5.41 10.75
C GLN A 72 1.39 -5.51 9.61
N ASN A 73 0.94 -4.37 9.11
CA ASN A 73 0.00 -4.19 8.01
C ASN A 73 -1.38 -4.82 8.23
N ALA A 74 -2.35 -4.33 7.46
CA ALA A 74 -3.71 -4.84 7.45
C ALA A 74 -4.22 -5.00 6.01
N LEU A 75 -4.91 -6.10 5.74
CA LEU A 75 -5.59 -6.36 4.49
C LEU A 75 -7.10 -6.45 4.75
N VAL A 76 -7.86 -5.59 4.11
CA VAL A 76 -9.33 -5.50 4.26
C VAL A 76 -9.97 -5.93 2.94
N VAL A 77 -10.70 -7.04 2.99
CA VAL A 77 -11.33 -7.66 1.82
C VAL A 77 -12.84 -7.54 1.92
N GLY A 78 -13.46 -7.03 0.87
CA GLY A 78 -14.93 -6.94 0.81
C GLY A 78 -15.41 -6.25 -0.46
N GLY A 79 -16.52 -6.71 -1.00
CA GLY A 79 -17.13 -6.16 -2.21
C GLY A 79 -17.57 -4.70 -2.05
N THR A 80 -18.03 -4.11 -3.15
CA THR A 80 -18.60 -2.76 -3.15
C THR A 80 -19.84 -2.70 -2.24
N GLY A 81 -20.00 -1.60 -1.49
CA GLY A 81 -21.14 -1.41 -0.60
C GLY A 81 -21.10 -2.18 0.72
N THR A 82 -20.07 -2.98 1.01
CA THR A 82 -19.96 -3.71 2.28
C THR A 82 -19.60 -2.81 3.46
N GLY A 83 -19.24 -1.55 3.21
CA GLY A 83 -18.96 -0.56 4.25
C GLY A 83 -17.49 -0.39 4.61
N LYS A 84 -16.54 -0.86 3.78
CA LYS A 84 -15.10 -0.68 4.00
C LYS A 84 -14.75 0.77 4.35
N THR A 85 -15.16 1.71 3.53
CA THR A 85 -14.91 3.16 3.73
C THR A 85 -15.55 3.67 5.02
N SER A 86 -16.84 3.38 5.23
CA SER A 86 -17.61 3.91 6.36
C SER A 86 -17.33 3.27 7.73
N ILE A 87 -16.76 2.05 7.74
CA ILE A 87 -16.48 1.29 8.96
C ILE A 87 -15.01 1.29 9.31
N VAL A 88 -14.13 1.26 8.29
CA VAL A 88 -12.69 1.10 8.48
C VAL A 88 -11.94 2.40 8.20
N LEU A 89 -12.01 2.96 6.98
CA LEU A 89 -11.17 4.09 6.58
C LEU A 89 -11.54 5.38 7.34
N ILE A 90 -12.77 5.86 7.24
CA ILE A 90 -13.19 7.11 7.89
C ILE A 90 -12.97 7.06 9.41
N PRO A 91 -13.38 5.99 10.15
CA PRO A 91 -13.06 5.88 11.56
C PRO A 91 -11.57 5.79 11.89
N SER A 92 -10.74 5.23 11.00
CA SER A 92 -9.28 5.23 11.19
C SER A 92 -8.71 6.65 11.12
N LEU A 93 -9.12 7.45 10.12
CA LEU A 93 -8.72 8.84 9.99
C LEU A 93 -9.09 9.68 11.23
N TYR A 94 -10.23 9.42 11.85
CA TYR A 94 -10.63 10.14 13.08
C TYR A 94 -9.82 9.75 14.33
N THR A 95 -9.14 8.62 14.30
CA THR A 95 -8.51 8.06 15.51
C THR A 95 -6.99 8.03 15.45
N MET A 96 -6.40 8.04 14.28
CA MET A 96 -4.94 8.05 14.11
C MET A 96 -4.35 9.42 14.45
N ARG A 97 -3.06 9.44 14.83
CA ARG A 97 -2.37 10.63 15.34
C ARG A 97 -1.03 10.91 14.66
N ASP A 98 -0.61 10.01 13.82
CA ASP A 98 0.65 10.05 13.09
C ASP A 98 0.38 10.39 11.61
N SER A 99 1.40 10.63 10.82
CA SER A 99 1.24 11.04 9.44
C SER A 99 0.57 9.98 8.57
N LEU A 100 -0.19 10.43 7.59
CA LEU A 100 -1.08 9.61 6.77
C LEU A 100 -0.86 9.89 5.28
N ILE A 101 -0.71 8.83 4.50
CA ILE A 101 -0.82 8.84 3.04
C ILE A 101 -2.12 8.11 2.70
N ILE A 102 -3.02 8.79 2.03
CA ILE A 102 -4.40 8.34 1.84
C ILE A 102 -4.70 8.31 0.34
N HIS A 103 -4.84 7.13 -0.23
CA HIS A 103 -5.38 6.99 -1.59
C HIS A 103 -6.91 7.10 -1.51
N ASP A 104 -7.45 8.16 -2.08
CA ASP A 104 -8.87 8.55 -2.01
C ASP A 104 -9.43 8.87 -3.39
N PRO A 105 -9.62 7.88 -4.27
CA PRO A 105 -10.05 8.10 -5.65
C PRO A 105 -11.43 8.77 -5.77
N SER A 106 -12.28 8.63 -4.75
CA SER A 106 -13.62 9.23 -4.73
C SER A 106 -13.69 10.60 -4.08
N SER A 107 -12.61 11.08 -3.49
CA SER A 107 -12.56 12.27 -2.62
C SER A 107 -13.48 12.20 -1.38
N GLU A 108 -14.11 11.03 -1.11
CA GLU A 108 -15.00 10.87 0.04
C GLU A 108 -14.24 11.01 1.36
N LEU A 109 -13.04 10.42 1.44
CA LEU A 109 -12.22 10.46 2.65
C LEU A 109 -11.79 11.89 2.97
N PHE A 110 -11.38 12.66 1.98
CA PHE A 110 -11.04 14.07 2.11
C PHE A 110 -12.21 14.90 2.63
N ILE A 111 -13.37 14.82 1.95
CA ILE A 111 -14.57 15.56 2.31
C ILE A 111 -15.01 15.26 3.75
N LYS A 112 -14.87 13.99 4.20
CA LYS A 112 -15.35 13.56 5.53
C LYS A 112 -14.32 13.75 6.64
N SER A 113 -13.03 13.93 6.34
CA SER A 113 -12.01 13.90 7.41
C SER A 113 -11.02 15.05 7.41
N ALA A 114 -10.78 15.75 6.30
CA ALA A 114 -9.75 16.76 6.21
C ALA A 114 -9.96 17.92 7.19
N GLY A 115 -11.19 18.44 7.31
CA GLY A 115 -11.51 19.50 8.27
C GLY A 115 -11.25 19.09 9.72
N TYR A 116 -11.61 17.86 10.09
CA TYR A 116 -11.33 17.35 11.42
C TYR A 116 -9.83 17.17 11.67
N LEU A 117 -9.09 16.62 10.71
CA LEU A 117 -7.65 16.44 10.85
C LEU A 117 -6.91 17.77 10.96
N LYS A 118 -7.33 18.80 10.20
CA LYS A 118 -6.79 20.16 10.33
C LYS A 118 -7.00 20.69 11.75
N GLN A 119 -8.21 20.56 12.33
CA GLN A 119 -8.48 20.93 13.72
C GLN A 119 -7.65 20.13 14.75
N LYS A 120 -7.21 18.92 14.38
CA LYS A 120 -6.31 18.10 15.19
C LYS A 120 -4.83 18.48 15.07
N GLY A 121 -4.51 19.48 14.27
CA GLY A 121 -3.14 19.95 14.07
C GLY A 121 -2.38 19.20 12.97
N PHE A 122 -3.08 18.46 12.11
CA PHE A 122 -2.46 17.91 10.91
C PHE A 122 -2.26 19.01 9.87
N GLU A 123 -1.15 18.95 9.18
CA GLU A 123 -1.02 19.59 7.89
C GLU A 123 -1.80 18.79 6.86
N ILE A 124 -2.60 19.49 6.03
CA ILE A 124 -3.42 18.84 5.01
C ILE A 124 -2.83 19.17 3.65
N LYS A 125 -2.47 18.13 2.90
CA LYS A 125 -2.00 18.25 1.52
C LYS A 125 -2.90 17.40 0.62
N VAL A 126 -3.04 17.84 -0.62
CA VAL A 126 -3.79 17.12 -1.65
C VAL A 126 -2.91 16.94 -2.86
N LEU A 127 -2.88 15.78 -3.45
CA LEU A 127 -2.28 15.51 -4.76
C LEU A 127 -3.40 15.10 -5.71
N ASN A 128 -3.71 15.96 -6.66
CA ASN A 128 -4.79 15.76 -7.62
C ASN A 128 -4.33 16.15 -9.02
N PHE A 129 -4.07 15.17 -9.85
CA PHE A 129 -3.58 15.40 -11.21
C PHE A 129 -4.66 15.94 -12.17
N SER A 130 -5.94 15.82 -11.82
CA SER A 130 -7.06 16.33 -12.61
C SER A 130 -7.51 17.73 -12.23
N ASN A 131 -7.01 18.28 -11.11
CA ASN A 131 -7.39 19.61 -10.64
C ASN A 131 -6.19 20.32 -9.99
N PRO A 132 -5.39 21.03 -10.79
CA PRO A 132 -4.21 21.74 -10.29
C PRO A 132 -4.56 22.87 -9.33
N GLU A 133 -5.78 23.44 -9.41
CA GLU A 133 -6.22 24.51 -8.50
C GLU A 133 -6.34 24.08 -7.04
N ASN A 134 -6.55 22.80 -6.81
CA ASN A 134 -6.67 22.21 -5.47
C ASN A 134 -5.65 21.08 -5.27
N SER A 135 -4.44 21.27 -5.76
CA SER A 135 -3.38 20.26 -5.68
C SER A 135 -2.06 20.85 -5.22
N SER A 136 -1.32 20.08 -4.46
CA SER A 136 0.12 20.28 -4.28
C SER A 136 0.87 19.81 -5.53
N GLY A 137 2.03 20.40 -5.81
CA GLY A 137 2.92 19.96 -6.87
C GLY A 137 3.69 18.70 -6.46
N TYR A 138 3.89 17.83 -7.44
CA TYR A 138 4.71 16.63 -7.28
C TYR A 138 5.55 16.41 -8.53
N ASN A 139 6.81 16.80 -8.47
CA ASN A 139 7.77 16.56 -9.55
C ASN A 139 8.61 15.32 -9.24
N PRO A 140 8.39 14.20 -9.93
CA PRO A 140 9.13 12.96 -9.66
C PRO A 140 10.63 13.06 -9.94
N LEU A 141 11.06 14.00 -10.80
CA LEU A 141 12.48 14.18 -11.13
C LEU A 141 13.29 14.79 -9.99
N ILE A 142 12.65 15.55 -9.09
CA ILE A 142 13.34 16.11 -7.90
C ILE A 142 13.91 14.99 -7.03
N ARG A 143 13.23 13.82 -6.97
CA ARG A 143 13.63 12.66 -6.16
C ARG A 143 14.54 11.68 -6.89
N ALA A 144 14.68 11.82 -8.20
CA ALA A 144 15.60 11.01 -8.99
C ALA A 144 16.99 11.64 -8.97
N GLN A 145 17.78 11.35 -7.93
CA GLN A 145 19.09 11.95 -7.72
C GLN A 145 20.26 11.09 -8.24
N THR A 146 20.09 9.79 -8.27
CA THR A 146 21.08 8.83 -8.74
C THR A 146 20.70 8.25 -10.11
N SER A 147 21.67 7.72 -10.84
CA SER A 147 21.40 7.00 -12.10
C SER A 147 20.40 5.86 -11.90
N SER A 148 20.47 5.18 -10.75
CA SER A 148 19.51 4.12 -10.40
C SER A 148 18.09 4.65 -10.20
N ASP A 149 17.92 5.83 -9.60
CA ASP A 149 16.59 6.44 -9.41
C ASP A 149 16.01 6.90 -10.75
N ILE A 150 16.85 7.49 -11.61
CA ILE A 150 16.46 7.88 -12.97
C ILE A 150 15.99 6.66 -13.76
N GLN A 151 16.75 5.58 -13.72
CA GLN A 151 16.39 4.34 -14.40
C GLN A 151 15.08 3.75 -13.88
N LYS A 152 14.83 3.78 -12.56
CA LYS A 152 13.57 3.34 -11.97
C LYS A 152 12.40 4.20 -12.45
N VAL A 153 12.54 5.52 -12.46
CA VAL A 153 11.51 6.44 -12.95
C VAL A 153 11.20 6.14 -14.42
N ALA A 154 12.23 6.01 -15.26
CA ALA A 154 12.07 5.71 -16.68
C ALA A 154 11.37 4.37 -16.91
N SER A 155 11.76 3.31 -16.19
CA SER A 155 11.14 1.98 -16.30
C SER A 155 9.68 2.00 -15.86
N LEU A 156 9.36 2.65 -14.73
CA LEU A 156 7.98 2.78 -14.23
C LEU A 156 7.08 3.55 -15.20
N LEU A 157 7.60 4.63 -15.82
CA LEU A 157 6.86 5.39 -16.82
C LEU A 157 6.52 4.54 -18.05
N VAL A 158 7.46 3.72 -18.52
CA VAL A 158 7.24 2.84 -19.67
C VAL A 158 6.26 1.72 -19.30
N GLU A 159 6.48 1.02 -18.20
CA GLU A 159 5.64 -0.11 -17.77
C GLU A 159 4.20 0.32 -17.53
N ASN A 160 4.00 1.36 -16.74
CA ASN A 160 2.66 1.83 -16.37
C ASN A 160 2.00 2.63 -17.49
N GLY A 161 2.76 3.43 -18.24
CA GLY A 161 2.26 4.24 -19.35
C GLY A 161 1.75 3.41 -20.53
N LEU A 162 2.28 2.19 -20.71
CA LEU A 162 1.84 1.23 -21.71
C LEU A 162 0.76 0.27 -21.18
N GLY A 163 0.22 0.51 -19.99
CA GLY A 163 -0.90 -0.24 -19.44
C GLY A 163 -0.53 -1.41 -18.52
N GLY A 164 0.73 -1.51 -18.07
CA GLY A 164 1.16 -2.47 -17.02
C GLY A 164 1.11 -3.94 -17.40
N GLY A 165 0.90 -4.28 -18.68
CA GLY A 165 0.86 -5.64 -19.17
C GLY A 165 2.24 -6.22 -19.44
N LYS A 166 2.42 -7.55 -19.21
CA LYS A 166 3.63 -8.24 -19.68
C LYS A 166 3.66 -8.20 -21.21
N THR A 167 4.58 -7.43 -21.78
CA THR A 167 4.80 -7.40 -23.21
C THR A 167 5.42 -8.71 -23.69
N LYS A 168 5.00 -9.19 -24.88
CA LYS A 168 5.57 -10.38 -25.50
C LYS A 168 7.02 -10.18 -25.90
N ASP A 169 7.42 -8.93 -26.19
CA ASP A 169 8.78 -8.56 -26.56
C ASP A 169 9.26 -7.44 -25.61
N PRO A 170 10.13 -7.75 -24.65
CA PRO A 170 10.66 -6.77 -23.68
C PRO A 170 11.66 -5.79 -24.33
N PHE A 171 12.14 -6.03 -25.54
CA PHE A 171 13.13 -5.20 -26.20
C PHE A 171 12.69 -3.73 -26.29
N TRP A 172 11.49 -3.48 -26.80
CA TRP A 172 10.96 -2.13 -26.98
C TRP A 172 10.83 -1.37 -25.66
N ASN A 173 10.33 -2.01 -24.62
CA ASN A 173 10.21 -1.39 -23.29
C ASN A 173 11.57 -1.09 -22.68
N THR A 174 12.53 -2.00 -22.83
CA THR A 174 13.89 -1.81 -22.30
C THR A 174 14.59 -0.65 -23.02
N GLN A 175 14.51 -0.59 -24.35
CA GLN A 175 15.09 0.49 -25.13
C GLN A 175 14.40 1.83 -24.86
N ALA A 176 13.08 1.83 -24.72
CA ALA A 176 12.33 3.04 -24.35
C ALA A 176 12.71 3.56 -22.96
N ALA A 177 12.85 2.68 -21.97
CA ALA A 177 13.30 3.06 -20.64
C ALA A 177 14.74 3.62 -20.65
N SER A 178 15.64 3.00 -21.43
CA SER A 178 17.01 3.50 -21.63
C SER A 178 17.03 4.90 -22.26
N LEU A 179 16.27 5.11 -23.35
CA LEU A 179 16.16 6.43 -23.99
C LEU A 179 15.59 7.48 -23.04
N LEU A 180 14.52 7.17 -22.30
CA LEU A 180 13.96 8.08 -21.32
C LEU A 180 14.97 8.40 -20.20
N ALA A 181 15.73 7.43 -19.73
CA ALA A 181 16.77 7.64 -18.73
C ALA A 181 17.87 8.58 -19.23
N MET A 182 18.32 8.44 -20.49
CA MET A 182 19.25 9.35 -21.13
C MET A 182 18.69 10.79 -21.21
N LEU A 183 17.42 10.95 -21.65
CA LEU A 183 16.79 12.25 -21.74
C LEU A 183 16.57 12.90 -20.36
N ILE A 184 16.23 12.12 -19.34
CA ILE A 184 16.13 12.63 -17.96
C ILE A 184 17.52 13.04 -17.47
N THR A 185 18.55 12.24 -17.70
CA THR A 185 19.92 12.52 -17.25
C THR A 185 20.46 13.81 -17.86
N ILE A 186 20.25 14.03 -19.16
CA ILE A 186 20.70 15.27 -19.80
C ILE A 186 19.89 16.48 -19.29
N LEU A 187 18.60 16.30 -19.02
CA LEU A 187 17.75 17.36 -18.48
C LEU A 187 18.14 17.73 -17.04
N LYS A 188 18.58 16.75 -16.24
CA LYS A 188 19.08 16.99 -14.87
C LYS A 188 20.38 17.82 -14.82
N LYS A 189 21.06 17.99 -15.92
CA LYS A 189 22.25 18.88 -16.06
C LYS A 189 21.86 20.33 -16.44
N GLN A 190 20.57 20.60 -16.68
CA GLN A 190 20.03 21.92 -16.97
C GLN A 190 19.51 22.60 -15.70
N ASP A 191 19.11 23.88 -15.82
CA ASP A 191 18.51 24.63 -14.70
C ASP A 191 17.29 23.95 -14.12
N ALA A 192 17.12 24.04 -12.80
CA ALA A 192 16.06 23.34 -12.04
C ALA A 192 14.64 23.56 -12.59
N GLN A 193 14.35 24.75 -13.12
CA GLN A 193 13.05 25.09 -13.71
C GLN A 193 12.67 24.23 -14.92
N PHE A 194 13.64 23.63 -15.61
CA PHE A 194 13.42 22.77 -16.77
C PHE A 194 13.32 21.29 -16.37
N GLN A 195 13.75 20.90 -15.17
CA GLN A 195 13.84 19.52 -14.72
C GLN A 195 12.48 18.93 -14.38
N ASN A 196 11.62 18.68 -15.36
CA ASN A 196 10.30 18.07 -15.22
C ASN A 196 9.99 17.15 -16.42
N LEU A 197 9.00 16.27 -16.25
CA LEU A 197 8.63 15.28 -17.28
C LEU A 197 7.97 15.91 -18.53
N TYR A 198 7.42 17.09 -18.40
CA TYR A 198 6.92 17.84 -19.55
C TYR A 198 8.07 18.21 -20.51
N ASN A 199 9.19 18.70 -19.97
CA ASN A 199 10.39 18.97 -20.76
C ASN A 199 11.04 17.69 -21.32
N VAL A 200 11.04 16.56 -20.58
CA VAL A 200 11.49 15.26 -21.15
C VAL A 200 10.70 14.92 -22.41
N ARG A 201 9.37 15.12 -22.35
CA ARG A 201 8.51 14.88 -23.49
C ARG A 201 8.82 15.83 -24.67
N GLN A 202 9.12 17.11 -24.39
CA GLN A 202 9.51 18.07 -25.43
C GLN A 202 10.84 17.69 -26.09
N LEU A 203 11.84 17.24 -25.30
CA LEU A 203 13.09 16.69 -25.85
C LEU A 203 12.81 15.47 -26.77
N LEU A 204 11.92 14.59 -26.36
CA LEU A 204 11.54 13.43 -27.17
C LEU A 204 10.84 13.84 -28.48
N ASN A 205 10.00 14.88 -28.45
CA ASN A 205 9.37 15.42 -29.64
C ASN A 205 10.43 16.03 -30.60
N SER A 206 11.40 16.74 -30.04
CA SER A 206 12.50 17.34 -30.79
C SER A 206 13.41 16.28 -31.40
N LEU A 207 13.70 15.21 -30.67
CA LEU A 207 14.49 14.08 -31.21
C LEU A 207 13.82 13.45 -32.44
N GLY A 208 12.47 13.37 -32.47
CA GLY A 208 11.71 12.86 -33.61
C GLY A 208 11.52 13.85 -34.76
N GLY A 209 11.63 15.17 -34.53
CA GLY A 209 11.35 16.22 -35.52
C GLY A 209 12.56 17.04 -35.94
N ASN A 210 13.49 17.29 -35.04
CA ASN A 210 14.73 18.07 -35.25
C ASN A 210 15.87 17.45 -34.44
N PRO A 211 16.41 16.28 -34.84
CA PRO A 211 17.43 15.57 -34.07
C PRO A 211 18.74 16.36 -33.90
N GLU A 212 19.05 17.28 -34.80
CA GLU A 212 20.28 18.11 -34.75
C GLU A 212 20.33 18.96 -33.46
N SER A 213 19.17 19.43 -32.96
CA SER A 213 19.11 20.21 -31.72
C SER A 213 19.38 19.33 -30.48
N ILE A 214 19.00 18.07 -30.53
CA ILE A 214 19.26 17.10 -29.44
C ILE A 214 20.72 16.66 -29.49
N ASP A 215 21.29 16.43 -30.68
CA ASP A 215 22.72 16.18 -30.88
C ASP A 215 23.58 17.30 -30.29
N ALA A 216 23.21 18.56 -30.52
CA ALA A 216 23.89 19.72 -29.95
C ALA A 216 23.80 19.73 -28.40
N LEU A 217 22.63 19.42 -27.85
CA LEU A 217 22.42 19.37 -26.40
C LEU A 217 23.30 18.27 -25.74
N PHE A 218 23.32 17.06 -26.34
CA PHE A 218 24.15 15.99 -25.81
C PHE A 218 25.65 16.29 -25.97
N SER A 219 26.05 16.90 -27.09
CA SER A 219 27.45 17.28 -27.32
C SER A 219 27.97 18.33 -26.34
N GLU A 220 27.05 19.24 -25.88
CA GLU A 220 27.45 20.31 -24.96
C GLU A 220 27.43 19.87 -23.48
N TYR A 221 26.48 19.03 -23.08
CA TYR A 221 26.23 18.75 -21.65
C TYR A 221 26.43 17.28 -21.22
N ALA A 222 26.52 16.32 -22.14
CA ALA A 222 26.76 14.93 -21.76
C ALA A 222 28.23 14.70 -21.37
N ASP A 223 28.45 13.82 -20.39
CA ASP A 223 29.75 13.22 -20.16
C ASP A 223 30.01 12.13 -21.20
N ASP A 224 31.26 11.63 -21.25
CA ASP A 224 31.72 10.67 -22.27
C ASP A 224 30.84 9.38 -22.29
N VAL A 225 30.38 8.92 -21.11
CA VAL A 225 29.55 7.72 -21.00
C VAL A 225 28.18 7.97 -21.61
N LEU A 226 27.48 9.02 -21.14
CA LEU A 226 26.16 9.36 -21.62
C LEU A 226 26.16 9.70 -23.12
N PHE A 227 27.22 10.40 -23.60
CA PHE A 227 27.35 10.72 -25.00
C PHE A 227 27.57 9.47 -25.86
N THR A 228 28.36 8.52 -25.37
CA THR A 228 28.59 7.24 -26.05
C THR A 228 27.32 6.41 -26.13
N GLU A 229 26.54 6.33 -25.02
CA GLU A 229 25.26 5.66 -25.01
C GLU A 229 24.25 6.28 -25.99
N TYR A 230 24.16 7.61 -26.01
CA TYR A 230 23.32 8.33 -26.95
C TYR A 230 23.73 8.05 -28.40
N LYS A 231 25.02 8.14 -28.74
CA LYS A 231 25.55 7.84 -30.08
C LYS A 231 25.29 6.40 -30.49
N SER A 232 25.42 5.46 -29.56
CA SER A 232 25.09 4.05 -29.78
C SER A 232 23.60 3.85 -30.09
N PHE A 233 22.73 4.58 -29.43
CA PHE A 233 21.29 4.54 -29.69
C PHE A 233 20.93 5.07 -31.08
N ILE A 234 21.43 6.23 -31.48
CA ILE A 234 21.13 6.82 -32.78
C ILE A 234 21.81 6.08 -33.95
N ALA A 235 22.78 5.21 -33.67
CA ALA A 235 23.42 4.35 -34.66
C ALA A 235 22.61 3.11 -35.05
N TYR A 236 21.48 2.82 -34.33
CA TYR A 236 20.57 1.77 -34.75
C TYR A 236 19.90 2.09 -36.10
N ASP A 237 19.34 1.07 -36.74
CA ASP A 237 18.50 1.24 -37.92
C ASP A 237 17.38 2.27 -37.65
N GLU A 238 17.08 3.14 -38.60
CA GLU A 238 16.09 4.21 -38.50
C GLU A 238 14.70 3.69 -38.02
N LYS A 239 14.32 2.48 -38.45
CA LYS A 239 13.04 1.87 -38.03
C LYS A 239 13.07 1.51 -36.55
N VAL A 240 14.21 1.07 -36.03
CA VAL A 240 14.37 0.76 -34.59
C VAL A 240 14.31 2.05 -33.77
N VAL A 241 15.07 3.07 -34.15
CA VAL A 241 15.07 4.38 -33.48
C VAL A 241 13.66 4.97 -33.47
N SER A 242 12.96 5.01 -34.62
CA SER A 242 11.59 5.53 -34.74
C SER A 242 10.61 4.72 -33.89
N GLY A 243 10.74 3.39 -33.85
CA GLY A 243 9.90 2.52 -33.02
C GLY A 243 10.08 2.75 -31.51
N VAL A 244 11.34 2.92 -31.05
CA VAL A 244 11.61 3.25 -29.65
C VAL A 244 11.08 4.63 -29.28
N ILE A 245 11.25 5.65 -30.13
CA ILE A 245 10.69 7.00 -29.93
C ILE A 245 9.16 6.93 -29.84
N ALA A 246 8.51 6.15 -30.72
CA ALA A 246 7.04 5.97 -30.68
C ALA A 246 6.58 5.31 -29.37
N THR A 247 7.33 4.32 -28.88
CA THR A 247 7.07 3.66 -27.59
C THR A 247 7.21 4.65 -26.42
N CYS A 248 8.24 5.47 -26.40
CA CYS A 248 8.41 6.52 -25.39
C CYS A 248 7.29 7.57 -25.45
N LYS A 249 6.87 7.99 -26.67
CA LYS A 249 5.76 8.94 -26.85
C LYS A 249 4.44 8.37 -26.31
N ALA A 250 4.19 7.09 -26.54
CA ALA A 250 3.02 6.41 -25.98
C ALA A 250 3.08 6.35 -24.44
N ALA A 251 4.22 6.01 -23.87
CA ALA A 251 4.43 5.99 -22.41
C ALA A 251 4.26 7.36 -21.75
N LEU A 252 4.67 8.43 -22.42
CA LEU A 252 4.58 9.81 -21.93
C LEU A 252 3.30 10.54 -22.41
N GLN A 253 2.32 9.86 -22.97
CA GLN A 253 1.12 10.49 -23.52
C GLN A 253 0.36 11.31 -22.48
N ILE A 254 0.35 10.88 -21.23
CA ILE A 254 -0.32 11.55 -20.11
C ILE A 254 0.17 13.01 -19.92
N PHE A 255 1.43 13.30 -20.27
CA PHE A 255 2.02 14.66 -20.17
C PHE A 255 1.61 15.59 -21.34
N ASN A 256 0.64 15.19 -22.19
CA ASN A 256 -0.09 16.12 -23.05
C ASN A 256 -1.21 16.88 -22.32
N ASP A 257 -1.60 16.36 -21.16
CA ASP A 257 -2.58 17.02 -20.30
C ASP A 257 -1.92 18.19 -19.57
N ASP A 258 -2.42 19.40 -19.81
CA ASP A 258 -1.90 20.63 -19.22
C ASP A 258 -1.99 20.61 -17.68
N TYR A 259 -2.99 19.95 -17.12
CA TYR A 259 -3.14 19.83 -15.66
C TYR A 259 -2.05 18.94 -15.08
N VAL A 260 -1.81 17.80 -15.72
CA VAL A 260 -0.71 16.90 -15.35
C VAL A 260 0.63 17.62 -15.46
N ALA A 261 0.86 18.32 -16.57
CA ALA A 261 2.11 19.05 -16.78
C ALA A 261 2.33 20.09 -15.66
N LYS A 262 1.30 20.86 -15.28
CA LYS A 262 1.38 21.83 -14.19
C LYS A 262 1.69 21.16 -12.84
N VAL A 263 0.94 20.12 -12.45
CA VAL A 263 1.14 19.45 -11.16
C VAL A 263 2.52 18.80 -11.07
N THR A 264 3.05 18.27 -12.18
CA THR A 264 4.34 17.54 -12.20
C THR A 264 5.55 18.44 -12.52
N SER A 265 5.35 19.73 -12.75
CA SER A 265 6.44 20.69 -12.96
C SER A 265 6.83 21.46 -11.70
N SER A 266 6.04 21.39 -10.65
CA SER A 266 6.30 21.98 -9.33
C SER A 266 6.42 20.89 -8.27
N ASP A 267 7.09 21.18 -7.14
CA ASP A 267 7.27 20.21 -6.06
C ASP A 267 7.18 20.91 -4.70
N ASN A 268 6.11 20.65 -3.96
CA ASN A 268 5.89 21.13 -2.61
C ASN A 268 5.39 20.01 -1.65
N ILE A 269 5.65 18.76 -2.03
CA ILE A 269 5.43 17.58 -1.19
C ILE A 269 6.79 17.06 -0.72
N ASP A 270 7.34 17.62 0.35
CA ASP A 270 8.55 17.05 0.97
C ASP A 270 8.21 15.80 1.77
N PHE A 271 8.80 14.66 1.41
CA PHE A 271 8.59 13.39 2.11
C PHE A 271 9.10 13.40 3.54
N MET A 272 10.12 14.23 3.86
CA MET A 272 10.62 14.37 5.22
C MET A 272 9.64 15.10 6.15
N GLU A 273 8.78 15.97 5.64
CA GLU A 273 7.73 16.61 6.46
C GLU A 273 6.85 15.62 7.19
N PHE A 274 6.54 14.48 6.54
CA PHE A 274 5.73 13.42 7.16
C PHE A 274 6.41 12.79 8.39
N ARG A 275 7.71 12.91 8.52
CA ARG A 275 8.45 12.48 9.71
C ARG A 275 8.53 13.58 10.77
N ASN A 276 8.47 14.85 10.38
CA ASN A 276 8.66 16.00 11.28
C ASN A 276 7.37 16.40 12.00
N LYS A 277 6.24 16.44 11.29
CA LYS A 277 4.93 16.85 11.83
C LYS A 277 3.81 15.94 11.31
N PRO A 278 2.69 15.82 12.05
CA PRO A 278 1.55 15.07 11.55
C PRO A 278 1.02 15.71 10.26
N THR A 279 1.15 15.01 9.15
CA THR A 279 0.72 15.44 7.83
C THR A 279 -0.21 14.40 7.24
N ALA A 280 -1.32 14.83 6.64
CA ALA A 280 -2.25 13.97 5.91
C ALA A 280 -2.26 14.38 4.44
N LEU A 281 -1.71 13.51 3.58
CA LEU A 281 -1.77 13.68 2.13
C LEU A 281 -2.91 12.83 1.57
N TYR A 282 -3.82 13.49 0.87
CA TYR A 282 -4.89 12.84 0.11
C TYR A 282 -4.50 12.79 -1.36
N ILE A 283 -4.39 11.59 -1.91
CA ILE A 283 -4.13 11.37 -3.33
C ILE A 283 -5.48 11.10 -3.98
N GLN A 284 -5.93 12.08 -4.76
CA GLN A 284 -7.25 12.12 -5.36
C GLN A 284 -7.14 12.04 -6.88
N ASN A 285 -8.04 11.28 -7.49
CA ASN A 285 -8.24 11.30 -8.93
C ASN A 285 -9.74 11.05 -9.16
N SER A 286 -10.27 11.52 -10.29
CA SER A 286 -11.63 11.13 -10.67
C SER A 286 -11.74 9.61 -10.77
N VAL A 287 -12.81 9.03 -10.24
CA VAL A 287 -13.07 7.59 -10.38
C VAL A 287 -13.16 7.18 -11.86
N ALA A 288 -13.72 8.06 -12.70
CA ALA A 288 -13.81 7.83 -14.13
C ALA A 288 -12.43 7.77 -14.81
N ASP A 289 -11.48 8.56 -14.32
CA ASP A 289 -10.16 8.74 -14.91
C ASP A 289 -9.05 8.03 -14.11
N GLN A 290 -9.43 7.21 -13.12
CA GLN A 290 -8.49 6.51 -12.23
C GLN A 290 -7.44 5.71 -13.01
N LYS A 291 -7.85 5.02 -14.07
CA LYS A 291 -6.93 4.27 -14.93
C LYS A 291 -5.96 5.20 -15.68
N TYR A 292 -6.42 6.38 -16.12
CA TYR A 292 -5.59 7.35 -16.81
C TYR A 292 -4.50 7.91 -15.90
N TYR A 293 -4.84 8.32 -14.68
CA TYR A 293 -3.87 8.86 -13.71
C TYR A 293 -3.11 7.81 -12.91
N SER A 294 -3.40 6.52 -13.07
CA SER A 294 -2.76 5.44 -12.30
C SER A 294 -1.23 5.41 -12.45
N VAL A 295 -0.70 5.79 -13.61
CA VAL A 295 0.74 5.90 -13.88
C VAL A 295 1.42 6.82 -12.87
N LEU A 296 0.87 8.02 -12.67
CA LEU A 296 1.43 9.05 -11.78
C LEU A 296 1.22 8.69 -10.31
N THR A 297 0.06 8.14 -9.98
CA THR A 297 -0.24 7.65 -8.64
C THR A 297 0.70 6.51 -8.25
N SER A 298 0.94 5.57 -9.16
CA SER A 298 1.90 4.48 -8.95
C SER A 298 3.32 5.02 -8.77
N LEU A 299 3.74 5.96 -9.61
CA LEU A 299 5.06 6.58 -9.51
C LEU A 299 5.26 7.27 -8.16
N PHE A 300 4.23 7.98 -7.66
CA PHE A 300 4.27 8.57 -6.32
C PHE A 300 4.48 7.52 -5.24
N PHE A 301 3.68 6.44 -5.22
CA PHE A 301 3.80 5.39 -4.21
C PHE A 301 5.15 4.67 -4.28
N GLU A 302 5.66 4.39 -5.47
CA GLU A 302 6.97 3.75 -5.67
C GLU A 302 8.11 4.61 -5.11
N GLN A 303 8.10 5.92 -5.36
CA GLN A 303 9.06 6.84 -4.77
C GLN A 303 8.87 6.98 -3.26
N PHE A 304 7.63 6.97 -2.78
CA PHE A 304 7.35 7.02 -1.35
C PHE A 304 7.78 5.74 -0.62
N PHE A 305 7.60 4.56 -1.22
CA PHE A 305 8.16 3.31 -0.68
C PHE A 305 9.69 3.35 -0.64
N SER A 306 10.32 3.86 -1.68
CA SER A 306 11.79 4.03 -1.71
C SER A 306 12.26 4.94 -0.58
N PHE A 307 11.57 6.03 -0.32
CA PHE A 307 11.83 6.92 0.83
C PHE A 307 11.64 6.19 2.16
N LEU A 308 10.53 5.48 2.36
CA LEU A 308 10.26 4.75 3.60
C LEU A 308 11.31 3.69 3.90
N LEU A 309 11.72 2.93 2.88
CA LEU A 309 12.65 1.81 3.01
C LEU A 309 14.11 2.27 3.01
N GLY A 310 14.41 3.49 2.58
CA GLY A 310 15.76 4.00 2.40
C GLY A 310 16.50 4.33 3.70
N ARG A 311 15.78 4.55 4.81
CA ARG A 311 16.39 4.86 6.11
C ARG A 311 15.52 4.44 7.30
N PHE A 312 16.14 4.22 8.45
CA PHE A 312 15.41 4.04 9.71
C PHE A 312 15.08 5.40 10.32
N PRO A 313 13.84 5.61 10.82
CA PRO A 313 13.47 6.85 11.46
C PRO A 313 14.04 6.96 12.88
N ASP A 314 14.34 8.19 13.31
CA ASP A 314 14.75 8.50 14.66
C ASP A 314 13.56 8.43 15.65
N ASN A 315 13.87 8.32 16.96
CA ASN A 315 12.83 8.17 17.99
C ASN A 315 11.88 9.37 18.09
N GLN A 316 12.33 10.57 17.70
CA GLN A 316 11.51 11.79 17.73
C GLN A 316 10.62 11.95 16.50
N GLU A 317 10.91 11.25 15.43
CA GLU A 317 10.16 11.32 14.19
C GLU A 317 8.77 10.69 14.32
N LYS A 318 7.83 11.21 13.54
CA LYS A 318 6.47 10.66 13.44
C LYS A 318 6.47 9.33 12.70
N ASP A 319 5.52 8.49 13.04
CA ASP A 319 5.24 7.29 12.28
C ASP A 319 4.41 7.66 11.04
N ILE A 320 4.45 6.81 10.03
CA ILE A 320 3.71 7.04 8.78
C ILE A 320 2.84 5.83 8.49
N PHE A 321 1.57 6.07 8.21
CA PHE A 321 0.63 5.02 7.83
C PHE A 321 0.02 5.30 6.47
N LEU A 322 -0.03 4.28 5.65
CA LEU A 322 -0.61 4.34 4.32
C LEU A 322 -1.97 3.64 4.34
N LEU A 323 -3.00 4.34 3.88
CA LEU A 323 -4.35 3.81 3.71
C LEU A 323 -4.65 3.81 2.20
N ILE A 324 -4.59 2.64 1.58
CA ILE A 324 -4.73 2.51 0.13
C ILE A 324 -6.10 1.91 -0.17
N ASP A 325 -7.06 2.78 -0.51
CA ASP A 325 -8.36 2.33 -0.99
C ASP A 325 -8.23 1.84 -2.44
N GLU A 326 -8.88 0.73 -2.75
CA GLU A 326 -8.77 0.06 -4.05
C GLU A 326 -7.33 -0.22 -4.51
N ALA A 327 -6.50 -0.80 -3.63
CA ALA A 327 -5.10 -1.14 -3.93
C ALA A 327 -4.93 -1.97 -5.22
N SER A 328 -5.96 -2.67 -5.64
CA SER A 328 -6.01 -3.43 -6.90
C SER A 328 -6.12 -2.56 -8.15
N SER A 329 -6.33 -1.26 -8.04
CA SER A 329 -6.35 -0.34 -9.18
C SER A 329 -4.98 0.24 -9.54
N LEU A 330 -3.97 -0.01 -8.70
CA LEU A 330 -2.61 0.49 -8.83
C LEU A 330 -1.64 -0.65 -9.13
N ASN A 331 -0.79 -0.45 -10.12
CA ASN A 331 0.35 -1.34 -10.34
C ASN A 331 1.56 -0.81 -9.56
N LEU A 332 1.88 -1.44 -8.44
CA LEU A 332 2.94 -1.06 -7.50
C LEU A 332 3.95 -2.21 -7.37
N PRO A 333 4.95 -2.30 -8.26
CA PRO A 333 5.92 -3.41 -8.25
C PRO A 333 6.65 -3.58 -6.92
N THR A 334 6.88 -2.50 -6.18
CA THR A 334 7.57 -2.53 -4.86
C THR A 334 6.61 -2.87 -3.70
N LEU A 335 5.30 -2.93 -3.89
CA LEU A 335 4.35 -3.19 -2.80
C LEU A 335 4.62 -4.50 -2.04
N PRO A 336 4.93 -5.65 -2.68
CA PRO A 336 5.26 -6.88 -1.97
C PRO A 336 6.47 -6.71 -1.03
N LEU A 337 7.50 -5.99 -1.49
CA LEU A 337 8.68 -5.66 -0.69
C LEU A 337 8.35 -4.67 0.44
N ALA A 338 7.52 -3.67 0.16
CA ALA A 338 7.09 -2.67 1.13
C ALA A 338 6.34 -3.32 2.30
N VAL A 339 5.30 -4.12 2.04
CA VAL A 339 4.54 -4.78 3.12
C VAL A 339 5.39 -5.74 3.95
N ALA A 340 6.45 -6.33 3.37
CA ALA A 340 7.37 -7.19 4.10
C ALA A 340 8.29 -6.41 5.06
N ASN A 341 8.62 -5.15 4.77
CA ASN A 341 9.71 -4.44 5.44
C ASN A 341 9.32 -3.15 6.18
N VAL A 342 8.23 -2.46 5.86
CA VAL A 342 7.86 -1.14 6.42
C VAL A 342 7.77 -1.11 7.94
N ARG A 343 7.49 -2.24 8.60
CA ARG A 343 7.45 -2.37 10.05
C ARG A 343 8.74 -1.87 10.72
N LYS A 344 9.90 -2.21 10.18
CA LYS A 344 11.21 -1.80 10.70
C LYS A 344 11.43 -0.29 10.59
N HIS A 345 10.72 0.34 9.67
CA HIS A 345 10.76 1.78 9.39
C HIS A 345 9.64 2.55 10.08
N ARG A 346 9.04 1.99 11.15
CA ARG A 346 7.93 2.59 11.91
C ARG A 346 6.80 3.08 10.98
N SER A 347 6.44 2.24 10.03
CA SER A 347 5.37 2.49 9.09
C SER A 347 4.48 1.26 8.98
N GLY A 348 3.24 1.46 8.57
CA GLY A 348 2.29 0.38 8.35
C GLY A 348 1.34 0.70 7.21
N ILE A 349 0.91 -0.32 6.50
CA ILE A 349 0.07 -0.21 5.31
C ILE A 349 -1.26 -0.90 5.58
N MET A 350 -2.36 -0.22 5.30
CA MET A 350 -3.68 -0.82 5.20
C MET A 350 -4.09 -0.86 3.74
N LEU A 351 -4.25 -2.06 3.21
CA LEU A 351 -4.70 -2.32 1.84
C LEU A 351 -6.17 -2.68 1.86
N LEU A 352 -6.97 -2.02 1.03
CA LEU A 352 -8.34 -2.40 0.79
C LEU A 352 -8.47 -2.97 -0.62
N VAL A 353 -9.07 -4.15 -0.71
CA VAL A 353 -9.35 -4.83 -1.98
C VAL A 353 -10.78 -5.35 -2.00
N GLN A 354 -11.32 -5.61 -3.16
CA GLN A 354 -12.66 -6.19 -3.28
C GLN A 354 -12.59 -7.71 -3.11
N ASP A 355 -11.56 -8.34 -3.67
CA ASP A 355 -11.36 -9.79 -3.67
C ASP A 355 -9.88 -10.15 -3.82
N PHE A 356 -9.50 -11.36 -3.40
CA PHE A 356 -8.14 -11.87 -3.59
C PHE A 356 -7.74 -12.05 -5.05
N ASN A 357 -8.68 -12.38 -5.92
CA ASN A 357 -8.40 -12.55 -7.35
C ASN A 357 -7.88 -11.26 -8.00
N GLN A 358 -8.28 -10.09 -7.49
CA GLN A 358 -7.73 -8.82 -7.96
C GLN A 358 -6.24 -8.70 -7.66
N LEU A 359 -5.79 -9.09 -6.46
CA LEU A 359 -4.35 -9.12 -6.15
C LEU A 359 -3.60 -10.08 -7.05
N ILE A 360 -4.16 -11.28 -7.29
CA ILE A 360 -3.55 -12.29 -8.16
C ILE A 360 -3.45 -11.79 -9.61
N HIS A 361 -4.46 -11.06 -10.07
CA HIS A 361 -4.48 -10.51 -11.42
C HIS A 361 -3.34 -9.50 -11.66
N TYR A 362 -3.12 -8.59 -10.71
CA TYR A 362 -2.12 -7.52 -10.87
C TYR A 362 -0.71 -7.95 -10.48
N TYR A 363 -0.55 -8.74 -9.43
CA TYR A 363 0.77 -9.10 -8.89
C TYR A 363 1.21 -10.53 -9.26
N GLY A 364 0.31 -11.34 -9.81
CA GLY A 364 0.54 -12.78 -9.94
C GLY A 364 0.36 -13.50 -8.61
N LYS A 365 0.28 -14.83 -8.66
CA LYS A 365 -0.02 -15.64 -7.48
C LYS A 365 1.04 -15.52 -6.38
N TYR A 366 2.31 -15.56 -6.74
CA TYR A 366 3.43 -15.54 -5.78
C TYR A 366 3.46 -14.26 -4.95
N ASP A 367 3.45 -13.10 -5.59
CA ASP A 367 3.50 -11.80 -4.91
C ASP A 367 2.20 -11.50 -4.17
N ALA A 368 1.04 -11.90 -4.71
CA ALA A 368 -0.24 -11.79 -4.03
C ALA A 368 -0.27 -12.60 -2.74
N ASP A 369 0.27 -13.83 -2.73
CA ASP A 369 0.39 -14.66 -1.53
C ASP A 369 1.41 -14.05 -0.55
N GLY A 370 2.49 -13.43 -1.05
CA GLY A 370 3.45 -12.66 -0.26
C GLY A 370 2.78 -11.47 0.43
N ILE A 371 1.98 -10.67 -0.27
CA ILE A 371 1.22 -9.53 0.28
C ILE A 371 0.26 -10.04 1.37
N LYS A 372 -0.53 -11.09 1.08
CA LYS A 372 -1.46 -11.67 2.05
C LYS A 372 -0.74 -12.14 3.32
N SER A 373 0.39 -12.80 3.18
CA SER A 373 1.16 -13.36 4.31
C SER A 373 1.77 -12.27 5.19
N ASN A 374 2.24 -11.18 4.60
CA ASN A 374 2.85 -10.05 5.30
C ASN A 374 1.84 -9.06 5.89
N CYS A 375 0.53 -9.24 5.65
CA CYS A 375 -0.51 -8.53 6.36
C CYS A 375 -0.94 -9.36 7.59
N PHE A 376 -0.45 -8.98 8.78
CA PHE A 376 -0.75 -9.66 10.04
C PHE A 376 -2.25 -9.71 10.32
N THR A 377 -2.94 -8.60 10.09
CA THR A 377 -4.38 -8.49 10.27
C THR A 377 -5.09 -8.59 8.92
N LYS A 378 -5.96 -9.58 8.80
CA LYS A 378 -6.85 -9.74 7.64
C LYS A 378 -8.30 -9.60 8.10
N MET A 379 -9.04 -8.72 7.45
CA MET A 379 -10.44 -8.47 7.74
C MET A 379 -11.29 -8.78 6.51
N PHE A 380 -12.34 -9.57 6.70
CA PHE A 380 -13.21 -10.02 5.63
C PHE A 380 -14.66 -9.64 5.91
N PHE A 381 -15.23 -8.91 4.98
CA PHE A 381 -16.65 -8.61 4.95
C PHE A 381 -17.44 -9.76 4.31
N THR A 382 -18.76 -9.73 4.43
CA THR A 382 -19.65 -10.71 3.77
C THR A 382 -19.63 -10.57 2.24
N GLY A 383 -20.06 -11.60 1.52
CA GLY A 383 -20.26 -11.54 0.06
C GLY A 383 -18.98 -11.72 -0.78
N GLY A 384 -17.93 -12.33 -0.24
CA GLY A 384 -16.72 -12.68 -1.00
C GLY A 384 -16.96 -13.72 -2.10
N SER A 385 -16.02 -13.80 -3.06
CA SER A 385 -16.02 -14.84 -4.09
C SER A 385 -15.93 -16.24 -3.50
N LEU A 386 -16.27 -17.25 -4.31
CA LEU A 386 -16.20 -18.64 -3.87
C LEU A 386 -14.78 -19.04 -3.48
N GLU A 387 -13.76 -18.56 -4.19
CA GLU A 387 -12.35 -18.84 -3.88
C GLU A 387 -11.95 -18.21 -2.55
N THR A 388 -12.27 -16.94 -2.35
CA THR A 388 -12.01 -16.24 -1.09
C THR A 388 -12.71 -16.92 0.09
N THR A 389 -13.98 -17.34 -0.06
CA THR A 389 -14.72 -17.98 1.05
C THR A 389 -14.20 -19.38 1.36
N LYS A 390 -13.73 -20.14 0.36
CA LYS A 390 -13.06 -21.43 0.56
C LYS A 390 -11.71 -21.29 1.27
N GLU A 391 -10.90 -20.28 0.87
CA GLU A 391 -9.64 -19.99 1.54
C GLU A 391 -9.89 -19.60 3.01
N LEU A 392 -10.91 -18.78 3.26
CA LEU A 392 -11.32 -18.42 4.62
C LEU A 392 -11.78 -19.60 5.47
N GLU A 393 -12.58 -20.50 4.92
CA GLU A 393 -12.99 -21.71 5.62
C GLU A 393 -11.77 -22.51 6.10
N GLN A 394 -10.74 -22.65 5.26
CA GLN A 394 -9.49 -23.32 5.61
C GLN A 394 -8.71 -22.55 6.69
N MET A 395 -8.61 -21.22 6.56
CA MET A 395 -7.90 -20.35 7.53
C MET A 395 -8.56 -20.33 8.91
N LEU A 396 -9.89 -20.46 8.99
CA LEU A 396 -10.63 -20.52 10.24
C LEU A 396 -10.43 -21.83 11.00
N GLY A 397 -10.03 -22.89 10.29
CA GLY A 397 -9.81 -24.21 10.86
C GLY A 397 -11.10 -24.95 11.22
N LYS A 398 -10.94 -26.03 11.99
CA LYS A 398 -12.02 -26.95 12.32
C LYS A 398 -12.19 -27.06 13.84
N TYR A 399 -13.38 -27.46 14.27
CA TYR A 399 -13.65 -27.87 15.64
C TYR A 399 -14.39 -29.20 15.69
N GLN A 400 -14.31 -29.86 16.82
CA GLN A 400 -15.03 -31.12 17.08
C GLN A 400 -16.00 -30.97 18.25
N TYR A 401 -17.14 -31.60 18.11
CA TYR A 401 -18.15 -31.71 19.16
C TYR A 401 -18.76 -33.10 19.16
N GLU A 402 -19.43 -33.46 20.25
CA GLU A 402 -20.21 -34.70 20.33
C GLU A 402 -21.66 -34.40 19.91
N ASP A 403 -22.21 -35.23 19.01
CA ASP A 403 -23.62 -35.17 18.64
C ASP A 403 -24.50 -35.82 19.72
N ASP A 404 -25.82 -35.75 19.55
CA ASP A 404 -26.80 -36.31 20.47
C ASP A 404 -26.63 -37.85 20.65
N LYS A 405 -25.94 -38.51 19.72
CA LYS A 405 -25.62 -39.96 19.77
C LYS A 405 -24.21 -40.20 20.29
N LYS A 406 -23.59 -39.21 20.94
CA LYS A 406 -22.19 -39.28 21.49
C LYS A 406 -21.13 -39.63 20.44
N ARG A 407 -21.36 -39.30 19.14
CA ARG A 407 -20.35 -39.48 18.09
C ARG A 407 -19.57 -38.17 17.92
N THR A 408 -18.27 -38.29 17.81
CA THR A 408 -17.41 -37.11 17.50
C THR A 408 -17.67 -36.69 16.08
N VAL A 409 -18.12 -35.44 15.91
CA VAL A 409 -18.33 -34.78 14.63
C VAL A 409 -17.29 -33.65 14.46
N VAL A 410 -16.62 -33.64 13.31
CA VAL A 410 -15.66 -32.57 12.95
C VAL A 410 -16.26 -31.74 11.86
N ARG A 411 -16.26 -30.41 12.05
CA ARG A 411 -16.71 -29.46 11.02
C ARG A 411 -15.82 -28.22 10.98
N PRO A 412 -15.79 -27.46 9.85
CA PRO A 412 -15.20 -26.13 9.79
C PRO A 412 -15.81 -25.21 10.86
N LEU A 413 -15.01 -24.26 11.39
CA LEU A 413 -15.52 -23.25 12.34
C LEU A 413 -16.64 -22.40 11.72
N MET A 414 -16.51 -22.05 10.44
CA MET A 414 -17.60 -21.62 9.55
C MET A 414 -17.40 -22.26 8.19
N THR A 415 -18.47 -22.69 7.55
CA THR A 415 -18.43 -23.18 6.16
C THR A 415 -18.37 -21.98 5.18
N ASN A 416 -17.94 -22.23 3.94
CA ASN A 416 -17.91 -21.21 2.90
C ASN A 416 -19.28 -20.54 2.67
N ASP A 417 -20.39 -21.31 2.80
CA ASP A 417 -21.75 -20.78 2.68
C ASP A 417 -22.11 -19.88 3.86
N GLU A 418 -21.76 -20.26 5.09
CA GLU A 418 -21.94 -19.45 6.29
C GLU A 418 -21.13 -18.14 6.21
N ILE A 419 -19.93 -18.19 5.63
CA ILE A 419 -19.10 -17.00 5.42
C ILE A 419 -19.74 -16.09 4.36
N ARG A 420 -20.16 -16.66 3.23
CA ARG A 420 -20.78 -15.92 2.13
C ARG A 420 -22.08 -15.22 2.55
N THR A 421 -22.88 -15.88 3.38
CA THR A 421 -24.18 -15.38 3.86
C THR A 421 -24.11 -14.69 5.22
N MET A 422 -22.92 -14.44 5.72
CA MET A 422 -22.71 -13.78 7.02
C MET A 422 -23.42 -12.43 7.08
N ASN A 423 -23.99 -12.12 8.25
CA ASN A 423 -24.68 -10.85 8.47
C ASN A 423 -23.77 -9.65 8.17
N ILE A 424 -24.24 -8.70 7.35
CA ILE A 424 -23.51 -7.50 6.94
C ILE A 424 -23.02 -6.62 8.11
N LYS A 425 -23.59 -6.78 9.31
CA LYS A 425 -23.13 -6.10 10.54
C LYS A 425 -21.97 -6.84 11.22
N ARG A 426 -21.39 -7.85 10.58
CA ARG A 426 -20.27 -8.62 11.09
C ARG A 426 -19.16 -8.69 10.06
N ALA A 427 -17.94 -8.92 10.54
CA ALA A 427 -16.77 -9.25 9.73
C ALA A 427 -15.92 -10.31 10.45
N LEU A 428 -15.21 -11.08 9.67
CA LEU A 428 -14.19 -12.01 10.17
C LEU A 428 -12.84 -11.31 10.22
N LEU A 429 -12.15 -11.42 11.35
CA LEU A 429 -10.77 -10.98 11.50
C LEU A 429 -9.88 -12.17 11.80
N ILE A 430 -8.80 -12.28 11.04
CA ILE A 430 -7.74 -13.27 11.22
C ILE A 430 -6.45 -12.49 11.46
N CYS A 431 -5.82 -12.69 12.62
CA CYS A 431 -4.70 -11.87 13.08
C CYS A 431 -3.58 -12.76 13.60
N GLY A 432 -2.60 -13.04 12.76
CA GLY A 432 -1.41 -13.81 13.10
C GLY A 432 -1.73 -15.11 13.84
N HIS A 433 -1.19 -15.23 15.06
CA HIS A 433 -1.37 -16.40 15.93
C HIS A 433 -2.61 -16.36 16.85
N HIS A 434 -3.41 -15.28 16.75
CA HIS A 434 -4.63 -15.18 17.56
C HIS A 434 -5.77 -16.02 16.99
N PRO A 435 -6.65 -16.59 17.84
CA PRO A 435 -7.87 -17.20 17.33
C PRO A 435 -8.69 -16.19 16.54
N PRO A 436 -9.43 -16.62 15.49
CA PRO A 436 -10.22 -15.73 14.67
C PRO A 436 -11.28 -14.99 15.50
N ILE A 437 -11.67 -13.81 15.03
CA ILE A 437 -12.63 -12.96 15.71
C ILE A 437 -13.82 -12.69 14.77
N LEU A 438 -15.04 -12.99 15.22
CA LEU A 438 -16.27 -12.57 14.55
C LEU A 438 -16.71 -11.21 15.10
N ALA A 439 -16.25 -10.15 14.44
CA ALA A 439 -16.39 -8.77 14.88
C ALA A 439 -17.78 -8.19 14.57
N ARG A 440 -18.32 -7.37 15.49
CA ARG A 440 -19.52 -6.55 15.26
C ARG A 440 -19.12 -5.20 14.70
N LEU A 441 -19.75 -4.78 13.63
CA LEU A 441 -19.46 -3.58 12.88
C LEU A 441 -20.43 -2.43 13.23
N LYS A 442 -19.89 -1.20 13.22
CA LYS A 442 -20.68 0.01 13.39
C LYS A 442 -20.14 1.12 12.48
N PRO A 443 -20.87 1.50 11.41
CA PRO A 443 -20.45 2.59 10.54
C PRO A 443 -20.32 3.93 11.28
N TYR A 444 -19.47 4.84 10.77
CA TYR A 444 -19.22 6.14 11.39
C TYR A 444 -20.49 6.98 11.58
N TYR A 445 -21.42 6.91 10.63
CA TYR A 445 -22.70 7.62 10.68
C TYR A 445 -23.69 7.09 11.74
N LYS A 446 -23.33 6.05 12.48
CA LYS A 446 -24.03 5.59 13.71
C LYS A 446 -23.29 6.00 15.00
N ASN A 447 -22.27 6.85 14.91
CA ASN A 447 -21.53 7.38 16.05
C ASN A 447 -21.67 8.90 16.06
N SER A 448 -22.34 9.48 17.07
CA SER A 448 -22.64 10.92 17.16
C SER A 448 -21.40 11.79 17.05
N LYS A 449 -20.27 11.40 17.68
CA LYS A 449 -18.99 12.11 17.55
C LYS A 449 -18.47 12.11 16.12
N TYR A 450 -18.49 10.96 15.45
CA TYR A 450 -17.97 10.83 14.07
C TYR A 450 -18.85 11.59 13.07
N ILE A 451 -20.16 11.65 13.31
CA ILE A 451 -21.08 12.52 12.54
C ILE A 451 -20.70 13.99 12.68
N GLN A 452 -20.37 14.45 13.90
CA GLN A 452 -19.91 15.82 14.10
C GLN A 452 -18.58 16.07 13.36
N TYR A 453 -17.63 15.15 13.45
CA TYR A 453 -16.34 15.26 12.75
C TYR A 453 -16.51 15.33 11.23
N SER A 454 -17.42 14.52 10.67
CA SER A 454 -17.67 14.50 9.22
C SER A 454 -18.38 15.75 8.66
N LYS A 455 -18.89 16.62 9.53
CA LYS A 455 -19.55 17.89 9.17
C LYS A 455 -18.63 19.10 9.26
N ILE A 456 -17.41 18.93 9.76
CA ILE A 456 -16.43 20.01 9.80
C ILE A 456 -16.05 20.39 8.36
N PRO A 457 -16.15 21.66 7.97
CA PRO A 457 -15.84 22.10 6.62
C PRO A 457 -14.44 21.68 6.20
N VAL A 458 -14.30 21.36 4.93
CA VAL A 458 -13.01 21.09 4.30
C VAL A 458 -12.16 22.35 4.39
N PRO A 459 -10.87 22.28 4.75
CA PRO A 459 -10.01 23.44 4.75
C PRO A 459 -9.72 23.90 3.31
N ASP A 460 -9.53 25.19 3.14
CA ASP A 460 -8.96 25.72 1.90
C ASP A 460 -7.55 25.14 1.73
N ILE A 461 -7.27 24.64 0.56
CA ILE A 461 -5.92 24.18 0.18
C ILE A 461 -5.22 25.35 -0.46
N GLU A 462 -4.12 25.79 0.15
CA GLU A 462 -3.27 26.83 -0.43
C GLU A 462 -2.75 26.33 -1.78
N ASN A 463 -3.01 27.14 -2.81
CA ASN A 463 -2.66 26.80 -4.17
C ASN A 463 -1.30 27.40 -4.54
N GLU A 464 -0.28 26.56 -4.57
CA GLU A 464 1.08 26.94 -4.91
C GLU A 464 1.42 26.71 -6.41
N ILE A 465 0.49 26.14 -7.19
CA ILE A 465 0.71 25.73 -8.59
C ILE A 465 0.19 26.77 -9.58
N LEU A 466 -0.65 27.73 -9.14
CA LEU A 466 -1.39 28.64 -10.03
C LEU A 466 -0.51 29.69 -10.68
N GLY A 467 -0.66 29.82 -11.99
CA GLY A 467 -0.38 31.04 -12.78
C GLY A 467 0.91 31.01 -13.59
N ASN A 468 1.77 30.01 -13.46
CA ASN A 468 3.03 30.01 -14.21
C ASN A 468 2.93 29.15 -15.47
N GLU A 469 3.28 29.72 -16.62
CA GLU A 469 3.63 28.89 -17.78
C GLU A 469 4.82 28.01 -17.44
N ILE A 470 4.77 26.75 -17.88
CA ILE A 470 5.90 25.83 -17.67
C ILE A 470 7.02 26.23 -18.61
N PRO A 471 8.19 26.64 -18.11
CA PRO A 471 9.27 27.06 -18.97
C PRO A 471 9.79 25.87 -19.78
N LEU A 472 9.91 26.07 -21.09
CA LEU A 472 10.49 25.11 -22.01
C LEU A 472 12.01 25.29 -22.08
N LEU A 473 12.74 24.19 -22.11
CA LEU A 473 14.18 24.22 -22.32
C LEU A 473 14.46 24.76 -23.74
N PRO A 474 15.18 25.88 -23.87
CA PRO A 474 15.52 26.44 -25.19
C PRO A 474 16.57 25.55 -25.85
N LEU A 475 16.23 24.97 -27.01
CA LEU A 475 17.15 24.18 -27.80
C LEU A 475 17.87 25.04 -28.82
N LYS A 476 19.20 24.94 -28.84
CA LYS A 476 20.03 25.60 -29.87
C LYS A 476 19.80 24.89 -31.20
N VAL A 477 19.34 25.61 -32.21
CA VAL A 477 19.33 25.08 -33.58
C VAL A 477 20.72 25.35 -34.16
N PRO A 478 21.46 24.30 -34.56
CA PRO A 478 22.74 24.54 -35.25
C PRO A 478 22.47 25.40 -36.47
N VAL A 479 23.08 26.59 -36.52
CA VAL A 479 23.03 27.44 -37.73
C VAL A 479 23.83 26.64 -38.78
N LYS A 480 23.15 26.10 -39.81
CA LYS A 480 23.82 25.56 -40.97
C LYS A 480 24.68 26.68 -41.50
N SER A 481 25.98 26.61 -41.30
CA SER A 481 26.95 27.45 -42.01
C SER A 481 26.65 27.24 -43.51
N GLN A 482 26.07 28.27 -44.14
CA GLN A 482 26.06 28.39 -45.60
C GLN A 482 27.53 28.53 -46.02
N HIS A 483 28.21 27.40 -46.14
CA HIS A 483 29.48 27.38 -46.87
C HIS A 483 29.34 26.26 -47.88
N GLU A 484 29.02 26.70 -49.11
CA GLU A 484 29.29 26.17 -50.46
C GLU A 484 29.30 24.66 -50.67
#